data_422b09f8ec12f23c8c7e95f825f67faa
#
_entry.id   422b09f8ec12f23c8c7e95f825f67faa
#
_cell.length_a   1.000
_cell.length_b   1.000
_cell.length_c   1.000
_cell.angle_alpha   90.00
_cell.angle_beta   90.00
_cell.angle_gamma   90.00
#
_symmetry.space_group_name_H-M   'P 1'
#
loop_
_entity.id
_entity.type
_entity.pdbx_description
1 polymer ?
#
loop_
_entity_poly.entity_id
_entity_poly.type
_entity_poly.pdbx_seq_one_letter_code
_entity_poly.pdbx_strand_id
1 'polypeptide(L)'
;GSEMCIRDRTEYTQAALVTVCMAMERVAEEEGLVADVTAGLSLGEYCAIVTAGGMKLKDAIRITRKRGLLMQNAIPDGQGAMAAVLGLSGEIVEKTVASMEGVSVANYNCPGQIVITGWNDAVEKAAERLKAAGAKRILPLKVSGPFHSPLLKEAGKELGEELKSVELSELQIPYV
;
A
#
# COMPACT_ATOMS: atom_id res chain seq x y z
N GLY A 1 -2.02 -26.63 -2.78
CA GLY A 1 -1.42 -25.54 -2.05
C GLY A 1 -2.30 -25.16 -0.87
N SER A 2 -1.73 -24.80 0.25
CA SER A 2 -2.51 -24.39 1.40
C SER A 2 -3.25 -23.06 1.08
N GLU A 3 -4.44 -22.85 1.65
CA GLU A 3 -5.19 -21.60 1.52
C GLU A 3 -4.37 -20.36 1.92
N MET A 4 -3.37 -20.53 2.79
CA MET A 4 -2.41 -19.48 3.14
C MET A 4 -1.63 -18.94 1.93
N CYS A 5 -1.22 -19.80 1.00
CA CYS A 5 -0.50 -19.35 -0.22
C CYS A 5 -1.36 -18.46 -1.13
N ILE A 6 -2.68 -18.63 -1.11
CA ILE A 6 -3.59 -17.79 -1.90
C ILE A 6 -3.71 -16.39 -1.28
N ARG A 7 -3.76 -16.28 0.05
CA ARG A 7 -3.83 -15.01 0.76
C ARG A 7 -2.56 -14.17 0.66
N ASP A 8 -1.41 -14.82 0.45
CA ASP A 8 -0.13 -14.14 0.29
C ASP A 8 0.05 -13.49 -1.09
N ARG A 9 -0.82 -13.81 -2.06
CA ARG A 9 -0.80 -13.17 -3.37
C ARG A 9 -1.57 -11.85 -3.32
N THR A 10 -0.92 -10.75 -3.72
CA THR A 10 -1.47 -9.39 -3.70
C THR A 10 -2.85 -9.28 -4.34
N GLU A 11 -3.11 -10.07 -5.38
CA GLU A 11 -4.39 -10.12 -6.07
C GLU A 11 -5.57 -10.53 -5.18
N TYR A 12 -5.35 -11.33 -4.12
CA TYR A 12 -6.40 -11.76 -3.18
C TYR A 12 -6.32 -11.05 -1.83
N THR A 13 -5.12 -10.73 -1.38
CA THR A 13 -4.85 -10.15 -0.07
C THR A 13 -5.67 -8.89 0.16
N GLN A 14 -5.75 -8.00 -0.83
CA GLN A 14 -6.39 -6.70 -0.65
C GLN A 14 -7.89 -6.83 -0.38
N ALA A 15 -8.62 -7.55 -1.21
CA ALA A 15 -10.05 -7.77 -1.00
C ALA A 15 -10.36 -8.53 0.30
N ALA A 16 -9.52 -9.52 0.64
CA ALA A 16 -9.67 -10.27 1.88
C ALA A 16 -9.46 -9.38 3.12
N LEU A 17 -8.43 -8.53 3.12
CA LEU A 17 -8.17 -7.60 4.22
C LEU A 17 -9.30 -6.58 4.37
N VAL A 18 -9.78 -5.97 3.28
CA VAL A 18 -10.92 -5.05 3.33
C VAL A 18 -12.14 -5.75 3.93
N THR A 19 -12.44 -6.96 3.49
CA THR A 19 -13.58 -7.74 4.01
C THR A 19 -13.46 -7.99 5.53
N VAL A 20 -12.28 -8.41 5.99
CA VAL A 20 -12.05 -8.68 7.42
C VAL A 20 -12.07 -7.39 8.24
N CYS A 21 -11.42 -6.33 7.79
CA CYS A 21 -11.42 -5.05 8.49
C CYS A 21 -12.83 -4.49 8.65
N MET A 22 -13.63 -4.52 7.59
CA MET A 22 -15.01 -4.03 7.64
C MET A 22 -15.94 -4.93 8.50
N ALA A 23 -15.67 -6.24 8.54
CA ALA A 23 -16.38 -7.12 9.45
C ALA A 23 -16.04 -6.82 10.93
N MET A 24 -14.76 -6.53 11.22
CA MET A 24 -14.33 -6.13 12.57
C MET A 24 -14.91 -4.76 12.96
N GLU A 25 -14.92 -3.80 12.03
CA GLU A 25 -15.55 -2.50 12.24
C GLU A 25 -17.03 -2.64 12.56
N ARG A 26 -17.75 -3.47 11.81
CA ARG A 26 -19.18 -3.70 12.06
C ARG A 26 -19.46 -4.22 13.48
N VAL A 27 -18.64 -5.13 13.97
CA VAL A 27 -18.72 -5.60 15.36
C VAL A 27 -18.44 -4.47 16.34
N ALA A 28 -17.44 -3.64 16.07
CA ALA A 28 -17.12 -2.49 16.93
C ALA A 28 -18.27 -1.48 16.99
N GLU A 29 -18.93 -1.20 15.85
CA GLU A 29 -20.13 -0.36 15.81
C GLU A 29 -21.31 -0.95 16.63
N GLU A 30 -21.53 -2.25 16.52
CA GLU A 30 -22.57 -2.96 17.30
C GLU A 30 -22.30 -2.90 18.82
N GLU A 31 -21.03 -2.82 19.23
CA GLU A 31 -20.60 -2.57 20.62
C GLU A 31 -20.61 -1.07 21.00
N GLY A 32 -21.08 -0.19 20.12
CA GLY A 32 -21.28 1.23 20.39
C GLY A 32 -20.08 2.12 20.11
N LEU A 33 -19.04 1.64 19.44
CA LEU A 33 -17.94 2.48 18.97
C LEU A 33 -18.37 3.27 17.71
N VAL A 34 -18.26 4.59 17.76
CA VAL A 34 -18.59 5.50 16.66
C VAL A 34 -17.33 6.26 16.29
N ALA A 35 -17.02 6.30 14.99
CA ALA A 35 -15.89 7.06 14.50
C ALA A 35 -16.26 8.54 14.29
N ASP A 36 -15.44 9.46 14.80
CA ASP A 36 -15.54 10.90 14.53
C ASP A 36 -14.71 11.31 13.31
N VAL A 37 -13.67 10.53 12.97
CA VAL A 37 -12.77 10.73 11.85
C VAL A 37 -12.22 9.38 11.40
N THR A 38 -11.99 9.23 10.11
CA THR A 38 -11.36 8.03 9.54
C THR A 38 -10.06 8.37 8.84
N ALA A 39 -9.13 7.42 8.84
CA ALA A 39 -7.88 7.53 8.11
C ALA A 39 -7.47 6.15 7.57
N GLY A 40 -6.78 6.13 6.45
CA GLY A 40 -6.32 4.88 5.87
C GLY A 40 -5.05 5.03 5.04
N LEU A 41 -4.05 4.18 5.30
CA LEU A 41 -2.84 4.12 4.49
C LEU A 41 -3.02 3.09 3.36
N SER A 42 -2.81 3.49 2.11
CA SER A 42 -2.82 2.63 0.93
C SER A 42 -4.13 1.83 0.80
N LEU A 43 -4.15 0.55 1.16
CA LEU A 43 -5.35 -0.28 1.15
C LEU A 43 -6.40 0.19 2.18
N GLY A 44 -5.94 0.64 3.34
CA GLY A 44 -6.80 1.12 4.43
C GLY A 44 -7.67 2.32 4.05
N GLU A 45 -7.25 3.10 3.04
CA GLU A 45 -8.02 4.21 2.49
C GLU A 45 -9.43 3.78 2.03
N TYR A 46 -9.55 2.61 1.42
CA TYR A 46 -10.86 2.08 0.99
C TYR A 46 -11.77 1.78 2.18
N CYS A 47 -11.23 1.21 3.25
CA CYS A 47 -12.00 1.01 4.49
C CYS A 47 -12.42 2.35 5.10
N ALA A 48 -11.50 3.30 5.20
CA ALA A 48 -11.77 4.64 5.73
C ALA A 48 -12.88 5.36 4.95
N ILE A 49 -12.89 5.28 3.62
CA ILE A 49 -13.93 5.86 2.77
C ILE A 49 -15.28 5.14 2.98
N VAL A 50 -15.29 3.82 3.13
CA VAL A 50 -16.52 3.05 3.42
C VAL A 50 -17.10 3.46 4.78
N THR A 51 -16.28 3.50 5.83
CA THR A 51 -16.67 3.93 7.18
C THR A 51 -17.19 5.37 7.18
N ALA A 52 -16.58 6.25 6.40
CA ALA A 52 -17.04 7.62 6.24
C ALA A 52 -18.32 7.76 5.37
N GLY A 53 -18.88 6.67 4.85
CA GLY A 53 -20.11 6.66 4.04
C GLY A 53 -19.89 7.02 2.56
N GLY A 54 -18.65 7.24 2.14
CA GLY A 54 -18.32 7.70 0.78
C GLY A 54 -18.38 6.62 -0.30
N MET A 55 -18.33 5.33 0.07
CA MET A 55 -18.34 4.20 -0.87
C MET A 55 -19.11 3.02 -0.27
N LYS A 56 -19.83 2.27 -1.10
CA LYS A 56 -20.47 1.03 -0.66
C LYS A 56 -19.41 -0.08 -0.45
N LEU A 57 -19.52 -0.87 0.61
CA LEU A 57 -18.60 -1.98 0.91
C LEU A 57 -18.43 -2.93 -0.26
N LYS A 58 -19.50 -3.25 -0.98
CA LYS A 58 -19.46 -4.11 -2.17
C LYS A 58 -18.51 -3.56 -3.24
N ASP A 59 -18.55 -2.25 -3.47
CA ASP A 59 -17.68 -1.59 -4.45
C ASP A 59 -16.24 -1.52 -3.95
N ALA A 60 -16.01 -1.26 -2.67
CA ALA A 60 -14.67 -1.30 -2.08
C ALA A 60 -14.02 -2.67 -2.26
N ILE A 61 -14.74 -3.78 -2.00
CA ILE A 61 -14.23 -5.13 -2.20
C ILE A 61 -13.93 -5.39 -3.68
N ARG A 62 -14.83 -5.01 -4.59
CA ARG A 62 -14.65 -5.17 -6.03
C ARG A 62 -13.42 -4.39 -6.55
N ILE A 63 -13.31 -3.13 -6.17
CA ILE A 63 -12.21 -2.25 -6.59
C ILE A 63 -10.88 -2.71 -6.01
N THR A 64 -10.83 -3.09 -4.73
CA THR A 64 -9.57 -3.57 -4.12
C THR A 64 -9.15 -4.94 -4.68
N ARG A 65 -10.09 -5.77 -5.13
CA ARG A 65 -9.75 -6.99 -5.89
C ARG A 65 -9.11 -6.64 -7.24
N LYS A 66 -9.68 -5.67 -7.97
CA LYS A 66 -9.10 -5.19 -9.24
C LYS A 66 -7.74 -4.53 -9.02
N ARG A 67 -7.62 -3.68 -7.98
CA ARG A 67 -6.36 -3.06 -7.58
C ARG A 67 -5.28 -4.10 -7.30
N GLY A 68 -5.61 -5.15 -6.56
CA GLY A 68 -4.68 -6.24 -6.27
C GLY A 68 -4.18 -6.94 -7.53
N LEU A 69 -5.07 -7.22 -8.49
CA LEU A 69 -4.72 -7.78 -9.79
C LEU A 69 -3.80 -6.87 -10.60
N LEU A 70 -4.13 -5.58 -10.69
CA LEU A 70 -3.34 -4.60 -11.43
C LEU A 70 -1.95 -4.43 -10.83
N MET A 71 -1.85 -4.37 -9.50
CA MET A 71 -0.57 -4.27 -8.80
C MET A 71 0.28 -5.53 -8.95
N GLN A 72 -0.34 -6.73 -8.88
CA GLN A 72 0.35 -8.00 -9.07
C GLN A 72 0.95 -8.13 -10.48
N ASN A 73 0.25 -7.62 -11.49
CA ASN A 73 0.61 -7.78 -12.89
C ASN A 73 1.34 -6.54 -13.47
N ALA A 74 1.62 -5.53 -12.66
CA ALA A 74 2.22 -4.27 -13.12
C ALA A 74 3.62 -4.45 -13.72
N ILE A 75 4.39 -5.40 -13.19
CA ILE A 75 5.70 -5.80 -13.72
C ILE A 75 5.84 -7.32 -13.62
N PRO A 76 6.79 -7.95 -14.35
CA PRO A 76 7.07 -9.37 -14.23
C PRO A 76 7.42 -9.77 -12.79
N ASP A 77 6.95 -10.92 -12.36
CA ASP A 77 7.19 -11.45 -11.03
C ASP A 77 8.71 -11.51 -10.70
N GLY A 78 9.03 -11.10 -9.48
CA GLY A 78 10.39 -11.16 -8.95
C GLY A 78 11.34 -10.07 -9.45
N GLN A 79 10.88 -9.10 -10.25
CA GLN A 79 11.73 -8.01 -10.75
C GLN A 79 11.68 -6.75 -9.87
N GLY A 80 10.68 -6.64 -9.00
CA GLY A 80 10.54 -5.50 -8.08
C GLY A 80 10.75 -5.88 -6.63
N ALA A 81 11.18 -4.91 -5.84
CA ALA A 81 11.43 -5.07 -4.41
C ALA A 81 10.98 -3.86 -3.60
N MET A 82 10.81 -4.11 -2.31
CA MET A 82 10.63 -3.08 -1.29
C MET A 82 11.49 -3.39 -0.08
N ALA A 83 12.00 -2.37 0.58
CA ALA A 83 12.76 -2.53 1.82
C ALA A 83 12.42 -1.42 2.82
N ALA A 84 12.26 -1.81 4.09
CA ALA A 84 12.08 -0.86 5.18
C ALA A 84 13.45 -0.42 5.71
N VAL A 85 13.70 0.88 5.69
CA VAL A 85 14.89 1.55 6.19
C VAL A 85 14.61 2.08 7.58
N LEU A 86 15.39 1.67 8.57
CA LEU A 86 15.20 2.04 9.97
C LEU A 86 16.36 2.90 10.47
N GLY A 87 16.02 3.97 11.18
CA GLY A 87 16.97 4.79 11.93
C GLY A 87 17.64 5.91 11.14
N LEU A 88 17.17 6.21 9.93
CA LEU A 88 17.55 7.40 9.16
C LEU A 88 16.40 8.42 9.09
N SER A 89 16.75 9.69 8.89
CA SER A 89 15.78 10.74 8.59
C SER A 89 15.27 10.63 7.16
N GLY A 90 14.06 11.18 6.88
CA GLY A 90 13.49 11.26 5.54
C GLY A 90 14.43 11.92 4.54
N GLU A 91 15.02 13.04 4.93
CA GLU A 91 15.94 13.82 4.10
C GLU A 91 17.13 12.99 3.57
N ILE A 92 17.74 12.18 4.46
CA ILE A 92 18.89 11.32 4.06
C ILE A 92 18.42 10.24 3.07
N VAL A 93 17.28 9.59 3.35
CA VAL A 93 16.74 8.55 2.46
C VAL A 93 16.37 9.15 1.11
N GLU A 94 15.62 10.25 1.07
CA GLU A 94 15.22 10.95 -0.15
C GLU A 94 16.42 11.35 -1.00
N LYS A 95 17.40 12.02 -0.39
CA LYS A 95 18.62 12.45 -1.07
C LYS A 95 19.40 11.27 -1.68
N THR A 96 19.43 10.15 -0.97
CA THR A 96 20.11 8.94 -1.45
C THR A 96 19.39 8.37 -2.67
N VAL A 97 18.07 8.15 -2.59
CA VAL A 97 17.31 7.53 -3.70
C VAL A 97 17.13 8.49 -4.87
N ALA A 98 17.01 9.80 -4.64
CA ALA A 98 16.88 10.78 -5.72
C ALA A 98 18.10 10.81 -6.66
N SER A 99 19.25 10.36 -6.20
CA SER A 99 20.48 10.24 -7.01
C SER A 99 20.59 8.92 -7.78
N MET A 100 19.54 8.07 -7.72
CA MET A 100 19.55 6.72 -8.28
C MET A 100 18.34 6.52 -9.19
N GLU A 101 18.57 5.84 -10.32
CA GLU A 101 17.46 5.40 -11.19
C GLU A 101 16.83 4.11 -10.68
N GLY A 102 15.54 3.96 -10.92
CA GLY A 102 14.81 2.71 -10.66
C GLY A 102 14.44 2.44 -9.20
N VAL A 103 14.71 3.36 -8.29
CA VAL A 103 14.30 3.29 -6.88
C VAL A 103 13.69 4.62 -6.43
N SER A 104 12.72 4.55 -5.53
CA SER A 104 12.07 5.74 -4.95
C SER A 104 11.62 5.46 -3.51
N VAL A 105 11.22 6.50 -2.79
CA VAL A 105 10.51 6.34 -1.51
C VAL A 105 9.08 5.91 -1.80
N ALA A 106 8.62 4.87 -1.10
CA ALA A 106 7.25 4.37 -1.14
C ALA A 106 6.38 4.98 -0.03
N ASN A 107 6.85 4.89 1.21
CA ASN A 107 6.09 5.25 2.40
C ASN A 107 6.97 5.89 3.47
N TYR A 108 6.39 6.86 4.18
CA TYR A 108 6.86 7.36 5.46
C TYR A 108 5.94 6.80 6.55
N ASN A 109 6.32 5.68 7.17
CA ASN A 109 5.45 5.01 8.14
C ASN A 109 5.43 5.73 9.49
N CYS A 110 6.60 6.16 9.93
CA CYS A 110 6.78 7.00 11.14
C CYS A 110 8.20 7.60 11.12
N PRO A 111 8.51 8.55 12.01
CA PRO A 111 9.88 9.05 12.16
C PRO A 111 10.90 7.92 12.30
N GLY A 112 11.86 7.86 11.38
CA GLY A 112 12.90 6.83 11.36
C GLY A 112 12.49 5.47 10.79
N GLN A 113 11.31 5.35 10.18
CA GLN A 113 10.90 4.15 9.42
C GLN A 113 10.34 4.55 8.06
N ILE A 114 11.14 4.36 7.02
CA ILE A 114 10.82 4.73 5.64
C ILE A 114 10.95 3.51 4.76
N VAL A 115 10.04 3.35 3.82
CA VAL A 115 10.08 2.24 2.84
C VAL A 115 10.55 2.76 1.50
N ILE A 116 11.53 2.09 0.92
CA ILE A 116 11.99 2.28 -0.46
C ILE A 116 11.45 1.18 -1.36
N THR A 117 11.27 1.47 -2.63
CA THR A 117 10.63 0.61 -3.63
C THR A 117 11.26 0.82 -5.01
N GLY A 118 11.26 -0.21 -5.84
CA GLY A 118 11.78 -0.13 -7.21
C GLY A 118 12.18 -1.47 -7.79
N TRP A 119 13.07 -1.45 -8.79
CA TRP A 119 13.67 -2.64 -9.33
C TRP A 119 14.60 -3.30 -8.30
N ASN A 120 14.68 -4.64 -8.30
CA ASN A 120 15.46 -5.39 -7.32
C ASN A 120 16.88 -4.86 -7.15
N ASP A 121 17.62 -4.76 -8.25
CA ASP A 121 19.02 -4.31 -8.25
C ASP A 121 19.18 -2.87 -7.77
N ALA A 122 18.22 -1.99 -8.09
CA ALA A 122 18.21 -0.61 -7.65
C ALA A 122 17.92 -0.50 -6.13
N VAL A 123 16.98 -1.30 -5.62
CA VAL A 123 16.67 -1.35 -4.18
C VAL A 123 17.85 -1.93 -3.39
N GLU A 124 18.53 -2.98 -3.89
CA GLU A 124 19.73 -3.52 -3.26
C GLU A 124 20.86 -2.49 -3.17
N LYS A 125 21.18 -1.82 -4.28
CA LYS A 125 22.19 -0.74 -4.32
C LYS A 125 21.82 0.42 -3.39
N ALA A 126 20.52 0.80 -3.34
CA ALA A 126 20.05 1.83 -2.41
C ALA A 126 20.20 1.38 -0.97
N ALA A 127 19.90 0.13 -0.65
CA ALA A 127 20.07 -0.43 0.69
C ALA A 127 21.55 -0.38 1.14
N GLU A 128 22.50 -0.72 0.27
CA GLU A 128 23.92 -0.62 0.57
C GLU A 128 24.33 0.83 0.89
N ARG A 129 23.91 1.81 0.05
CA ARG A 129 24.20 3.23 0.28
C ARG A 129 23.58 3.76 1.57
N LEU A 130 22.34 3.40 1.85
CA LEU A 130 21.63 3.80 3.06
C LEU A 130 22.25 3.17 4.32
N LYS A 131 22.75 1.94 4.21
CA LYS A 131 23.51 1.31 5.29
C LYS A 131 24.82 2.04 5.56
N ALA A 132 25.55 2.42 4.51
CA ALA A 132 26.76 3.24 4.62
C ALA A 132 26.46 4.63 5.18
N ALA A 133 25.27 5.20 4.92
CA ALA A 133 24.81 6.47 5.48
C ALA A 133 24.34 6.36 6.95
N GLY A 134 24.39 5.19 7.57
CA GLY A 134 24.10 4.99 8.98
C GLY A 134 22.73 4.40 9.31
N ALA A 135 22.03 3.78 8.34
CA ALA A 135 20.80 3.04 8.65
C ALA A 135 21.05 1.96 9.69
N LYS A 136 20.25 1.95 10.76
CA LYS A 136 20.37 0.95 11.83
C LYS A 136 20.03 -0.45 11.33
N ARG A 137 19.00 -0.55 10.49
CA ARG A 137 18.58 -1.81 9.86
C ARG A 137 17.92 -1.51 8.52
N ILE A 138 18.07 -2.44 7.57
CA ILE A 138 17.31 -2.46 6.33
C ILE A 138 16.70 -3.86 6.20
N LEU A 139 15.38 -3.91 6.09
CA LEU A 139 14.61 -5.13 6.10
C LEU A 139 13.90 -5.29 4.75
N PRO A 140 14.30 -6.26 3.92
CA PRO A 140 13.52 -6.61 2.73
C PRO A 140 12.10 -6.99 3.11
N LEU A 141 11.13 -6.47 2.37
CA LEU A 141 9.72 -6.79 2.58
C LEU A 141 9.33 -7.98 1.70
N LYS A 142 8.55 -8.90 2.26
CA LYS A 142 7.98 -10.05 1.53
C LYS A 142 6.75 -9.59 0.75
N VAL A 143 6.97 -8.89 -0.35
CA VAL A 143 5.92 -8.39 -1.25
C VAL A 143 6.20 -8.85 -2.68
N SER A 144 5.16 -8.92 -3.51
CA SER A 144 5.24 -9.42 -4.88
C SER A 144 5.60 -8.36 -5.92
N GLY A 145 5.85 -7.11 -5.50
CA GLY A 145 6.16 -6.05 -6.47
C GLY A 145 6.62 -4.74 -5.84
N PRO A 146 7.04 -3.76 -6.68
CA PRO A 146 7.55 -2.46 -6.28
C PRO A 146 6.40 -1.48 -6.04
N PHE A 147 5.59 -1.74 -5.01
CA PHE A 147 4.40 -0.97 -4.72
C PHE A 147 4.74 0.48 -4.40
N HIS A 148 3.81 1.40 -4.73
CA HIS A 148 3.97 2.84 -4.55
C HIS A 148 5.17 3.45 -5.30
N SER A 149 5.57 2.84 -6.42
CA SER A 149 6.62 3.35 -7.31
C SER A 149 6.04 3.88 -8.62
N PRO A 150 6.82 4.68 -9.39
CA PRO A 150 6.46 5.07 -10.75
C PRO A 150 6.19 3.90 -11.71
N LEU A 151 6.69 2.71 -11.39
CA LEU A 151 6.48 1.49 -12.16
C LEU A 151 5.02 1.02 -12.18
N LEU A 152 4.20 1.49 -11.24
CA LEU A 152 2.77 1.20 -11.18
C LEU A 152 1.90 2.24 -11.89
N LYS A 153 2.48 3.18 -12.62
CA LYS A 153 1.73 4.29 -13.25
C LYS A 153 0.59 3.81 -14.17
N GLU A 154 0.84 2.81 -15.00
CA GLU A 154 -0.19 2.27 -15.90
C GLU A 154 -1.28 1.51 -15.12
N ALA A 155 -0.90 0.72 -14.13
CA ALA A 155 -1.86 0.07 -13.22
C ALA A 155 -2.74 1.12 -12.50
N GLY A 156 -2.17 2.26 -12.12
CA GLY A 156 -2.91 3.39 -11.54
C GLY A 156 -3.91 4.01 -12.50
N LYS A 157 -3.56 4.17 -13.78
CA LYS A 157 -4.49 4.66 -14.80
C LYS A 157 -5.67 3.70 -15.00
N GLU A 158 -5.39 2.41 -15.15
CA GLU A 158 -6.43 1.40 -15.29
C GLU A 158 -7.36 1.36 -14.08
N LEU A 159 -6.81 1.46 -12.86
CA LEU A 159 -7.63 1.55 -11.66
C LEU A 159 -8.49 2.82 -11.65
N GLY A 160 -7.96 3.93 -12.13
CA GLY A 160 -8.70 5.18 -12.29
C GLY A 160 -9.92 5.05 -13.21
N GLU A 161 -9.81 4.29 -14.30
CA GLU A 161 -10.95 3.99 -15.19
C GLU A 161 -11.98 3.12 -14.47
N GLU A 162 -11.56 2.11 -13.73
CA GLU A 162 -12.48 1.26 -12.94
C GLU A 162 -13.22 2.07 -11.86
N LEU A 163 -12.54 3.02 -11.21
CA LEU A 163 -13.14 3.89 -10.19
C LEU A 163 -14.27 4.77 -10.75
N LYS A 164 -14.27 5.12 -12.03
CA LYS A 164 -15.38 5.87 -12.67
C LYS A 164 -16.71 5.10 -12.64
N SER A 165 -16.67 3.79 -12.47
CA SER A 165 -17.86 2.94 -12.37
C SER A 165 -18.41 2.84 -10.94
N VAL A 166 -17.73 3.45 -9.95
CA VAL A 166 -18.13 3.43 -8.55
C VAL A 166 -19.01 4.63 -8.26
N GLU A 167 -20.14 4.38 -7.62
CA GLU A 167 -20.99 5.43 -7.08
C GLU A 167 -20.38 5.94 -5.76
N LEU A 168 -19.86 7.16 -5.76
CA LEU A 168 -19.37 7.82 -4.56
C LEU A 168 -20.47 8.71 -3.97
N SER A 169 -20.54 8.74 -2.63
CA SER A 169 -21.46 9.55 -1.85
C SER A 169 -20.70 10.63 -1.07
N GLU A 170 -21.45 11.61 -0.56
CA GLU A 170 -20.91 12.61 0.36
C GLU A 170 -20.43 11.93 1.66
N LEU A 171 -19.27 12.32 2.15
CA LEU A 171 -18.72 11.78 3.39
C LEU A 171 -19.53 12.27 4.58
N GLN A 172 -19.85 11.38 5.50
CA GLN A 172 -20.62 11.69 6.72
C GLN A 172 -19.72 12.15 7.86
N ILE A 173 -18.46 11.75 7.86
CA ILE A 173 -17.42 12.15 8.81
C ILE A 173 -16.13 12.48 8.06
N PRO A 174 -15.21 13.28 8.64
CA PRO A 174 -13.94 13.61 8.03
C PRO A 174 -13.12 12.35 7.70
N TYR A 175 -12.42 12.41 6.57
CA TYR A 175 -11.49 11.40 6.09
C TYR A 175 -10.13 12.04 5.84
N VAL A 176 -9.04 11.37 6.24
CA VAL A 176 -7.64 11.80 6.12
C VAL A 176 -6.84 10.82 5.26
#